data_787daadd31cebee13e2150493e091f0f
#
_entry.id   787daadd31cebee13e2150493e091f0f
#
_cell.length_a   1.000
_cell.length_b   1.000
_cell.length_c   1.000
_cell.angle_alpha   90.00
_cell.angle_beta   90.00
_cell.angle_gamma   90.00
#
_symmetry.space_group_name_H-M   'P 1'
#
loop_
_entity.id
_entity.type
_entity.pdbx_description
1 polymer ?
#
loop_
_entity_poly.entity_id
_entity_poly.type
_entity_poly.pdbx_seq_one_letter_code
_entity_poly.pdbx_strand_id
1 'polypeptide(L)'
;LEKLKNSIDNHFNQVVEVLYHCQGKVVMMGIGKTGIIAHKMAASFASTGTPSIFVNAAEAVHGDLGMINANDVAILVSNSGSTNEILNIIDPLHRLGFTIIAMTGNMDSPLAQRADYALSIHVDTEACPLGIAPTTSTTATLLMGDALMVCLMEMRQFKAEDFALYHPGGALGRKLLGRVHRVMTTDVPRVTADASFRDVVCEMSDKHLGMTMVYDHLPQGNCLGIITDGDIRRAIQKYNDVHITAADIMTPSYKRIAKEALLTDALAIMDTYNITTLAVTETTTSTDIIGIISIHHIIDFN
;
A
#
# COMPACT_ATOMS: atom_id res chain seq x y z
N LEU A 1 -25.80 -15.47 0.80
CA LEU A 1 -24.76 -14.86 1.63
C LEU A 1 -25.00 -15.04 3.12
N GLU A 2 -26.24 -14.91 3.61
CA GLU A 2 -26.55 -15.15 5.04
C GLU A 2 -26.17 -16.57 5.49
N LYS A 3 -26.38 -17.57 4.64
CA LYS A 3 -25.98 -18.95 4.95
C LYS A 3 -24.46 -19.12 5.04
N LEU A 4 -23.69 -18.40 4.23
CA LEU A 4 -22.23 -18.44 4.29
C LEU A 4 -21.70 -17.92 5.63
N LYS A 5 -22.39 -16.95 6.25
CA LYS A 5 -22.05 -16.46 7.60
C LYS A 5 -22.09 -17.62 8.64
N ASN A 6 -23.00 -18.57 8.46
CA ASN A 6 -23.14 -19.71 9.38
C ASN A 6 -22.07 -20.80 9.16
N SER A 7 -21.32 -20.74 8.06
CA SER A 7 -20.17 -21.63 7.82
C SER A 7 -18.83 -21.05 8.32
N ILE A 8 -18.86 -19.87 8.93
CA ILE A 8 -17.73 -19.32 9.69
C ILE A 8 -17.85 -19.86 11.12
N ASP A 9 -17.30 -21.03 11.33
CA ASP A 9 -17.37 -21.81 12.56
C ASP A 9 -15.95 -22.18 13.08
N ASN A 10 -15.86 -23.18 13.96
CA ASN A 10 -14.58 -23.64 14.48
C ASN A 10 -13.65 -24.21 13.38
N HIS A 11 -14.21 -24.79 12.30
CA HIS A 11 -13.40 -25.28 11.19
C HIS A 11 -12.76 -24.14 10.41
N PHE A 12 -13.52 -23.05 10.24
CA PHE A 12 -12.96 -21.81 9.66
C PHE A 12 -11.78 -21.29 10.49
N ASN A 13 -11.93 -21.23 11.83
CA ASN A 13 -10.85 -20.79 12.71
C ASN A 13 -9.62 -21.71 12.61
N GLN A 14 -9.81 -23.01 12.54
CA GLN A 14 -8.70 -23.97 12.34
C GLN A 14 -7.97 -23.72 11.03
N VAL A 15 -8.70 -23.46 9.94
CA VAL A 15 -8.11 -23.13 8.64
C VAL A 15 -7.32 -21.81 8.71
N VAL A 16 -7.85 -20.78 9.37
CA VAL A 16 -7.13 -19.52 9.57
C VAL A 16 -5.81 -19.74 10.31
N GLU A 17 -5.81 -20.56 11.39
CA GLU A 17 -4.60 -20.91 12.14
C GLU A 17 -3.58 -21.67 11.28
N VAL A 18 -4.02 -22.64 10.49
CA VAL A 18 -3.16 -23.39 9.55
C VAL A 18 -2.51 -22.43 8.54
N LEU A 19 -3.27 -21.52 7.97
CA LEU A 19 -2.78 -20.55 7.00
C LEU A 19 -1.85 -19.52 7.66
N TYR A 20 -2.13 -19.10 8.88
CA TYR A 20 -1.30 -18.17 9.63
C TYR A 20 0.08 -18.76 9.94
N HIS A 21 0.15 -20.04 10.31
CA HIS A 21 1.39 -20.75 10.63
C HIS A 21 2.09 -21.38 9.43
N CYS A 22 1.57 -21.20 8.20
CA CYS A 22 2.21 -21.67 6.98
C CYS A 22 3.60 -21.07 6.83
N GLN A 23 4.62 -21.91 6.75
CA GLN A 23 6.03 -21.49 6.62
C GLN A 23 6.46 -21.27 5.17
N GLY A 24 5.67 -21.77 4.22
CA GLY A 24 5.86 -21.59 2.79
C GLY A 24 4.87 -20.57 2.22
N LYS A 25 4.22 -20.97 1.14
CA LYS A 25 3.18 -20.19 0.49
C LYS A 25 1.84 -20.94 0.49
N VAL A 26 0.75 -20.19 0.35
CA VAL A 26 -0.58 -20.75 0.13
C VAL A 26 -0.75 -21.00 -1.36
N VAL A 27 -0.96 -22.26 -1.74
CA VAL A 27 -1.13 -22.67 -3.13
C VAL A 27 -2.62 -22.90 -3.38
N MET A 28 -3.22 -22.02 -4.17
CA MET A 28 -4.63 -22.11 -4.53
C MET A 28 -4.78 -22.85 -5.85
N MET A 29 -5.61 -23.89 -5.86
CA MET A 29 -5.83 -24.73 -7.05
C MET A 29 -7.30 -24.81 -7.40
N GLY A 30 -7.61 -24.77 -8.68
CA GLY A 30 -8.95 -24.85 -9.23
C GLY A 30 -8.92 -24.99 -10.74
N ILE A 31 -10.09 -25.22 -11.36
CA ILE A 31 -10.23 -25.32 -12.82
C ILE A 31 -11.44 -24.49 -13.30
N GLY A 32 -11.42 -24.03 -14.52
CA GLY A 32 -12.51 -23.25 -15.12
C GLY A 32 -12.86 -21.98 -14.33
N LYS A 33 -14.13 -21.71 -14.10
CA LYS A 33 -14.57 -20.49 -13.35
C LYS A 33 -14.07 -20.48 -11.92
N THR A 34 -14.05 -21.64 -11.27
CA THR A 34 -13.52 -21.80 -9.91
C THR A 34 -12.02 -21.51 -9.87
N GLY A 35 -11.27 -21.92 -10.90
CA GLY A 35 -9.84 -21.59 -11.03
C GLY A 35 -9.59 -20.08 -11.18
N ILE A 36 -10.45 -19.37 -11.92
CA ILE A 36 -10.36 -17.90 -12.02
C ILE A 36 -10.53 -17.23 -10.66
N ILE A 37 -11.50 -17.71 -9.86
CA ILE A 37 -11.70 -17.19 -8.50
C ILE A 37 -10.52 -17.55 -7.59
N ALA A 38 -10.02 -18.78 -7.65
CA ALA A 38 -8.83 -19.21 -6.91
C ALA A 38 -7.59 -18.34 -7.26
N HIS A 39 -7.42 -18.01 -8.54
CA HIS A 39 -6.35 -17.08 -8.97
C HIS A 39 -6.50 -15.68 -8.37
N LYS A 40 -7.73 -15.12 -8.39
CA LYS A 40 -8.01 -13.83 -7.71
C LYS A 40 -7.69 -13.90 -6.21
N MET A 41 -8.08 -14.98 -5.55
CA MET A 41 -7.80 -15.18 -4.13
C MET A 41 -6.29 -15.22 -3.87
N ALA A 42 -5.53 -15.98 -4.67
CA ALA A 42 -4.07 -16.04 -4.57
C ALA A 42 -3.42 -14.66 -4.73
N ALA A 43 -3.85 -13.88 -5.74
CA ALA A 43 -3.37 -12.53 -5.94
C ALA A 43 -3.68 -11.61 -4.75
N SER A 44 -4.88 -11.73 -4.17
CA SER A 44 -5.29 -10.94 -3.00
C SER A 44 -4.48 -11.29 -1.76
N PHE A 45 -4.25 -12.57 -1.47
CA PHE A 45 -3.41 -13.02 -0.36
C PHE A 45 -1.98 -12.50 -0.51
N ALA A 46 -1.38 -12.67 -1.69
CA ALA A 46 -0.02 -12.20 -1.97
C ALA A 46 0.10 -10.68 -1.75
N SER A 47 -0.89 -9.90 -2.19
CA SER A 47 -0.89 -8.44 -2.05
C SER A 47 -1.18 -7.93 -0.64
N THR A 48 -1.59 -8.82 0.28
CA THR A 48 -1.93 -8.49 1.67
C THR A 48 -1.03 -9.21 2.69
N GLY A 49 0.17 -9.60 2.28
CA GLY A 49 1.21 -10.10 3.18
C GLY A 49 1.20 -11.61 3.44
N THR A 50 0.35 -12.38 2.74
CA THR A 50 0.38 -13.83 2.78
C THR A 50 0.92 -14.37 1.45
N PRO A 51 2.16 -14.90 1.39
CA PRO A 51 2.71 -15.43 0.15
C PRO A 51 1.79 -16.48 -0.47
N SER A 52 1.39 -16.29 -1.71
CA SER A 52 0.42 -17.16 -2.36
C SER A 52 0.62 -17.22 -3.88
N ILE A 53 0.33 -18.37 -4.46
CA ILE A 53 0.32 -18.59 -5.91
C ILE A 53 -0.93 -19.37 -6.33
N PHE A 54 -1.30 -19.24 -7.59
CA PHE A 54 -2.30 -20.06 -8.22
C PHE A 54 -1.63 -21.13 -9.10
N VAL A 55 -2.11 -22.37 -8.99
CA VAL A 55 -1.72 -23.49 -9.88
C VAL A 55 -2.99 -24.07 -10.48
N ASN A 56 -3.05 -24.18 -11.80
CA ASN A 56 -4.18 -24.81 -12.46
C ASN A 56 -4.17 -26.31 -12.20
N ALA A 57 -5.27 -26.86 -11.68
CA ALA A 57 -5.33 -28.28 -11.31
C ALA A 57 -5.13 -29.23 -12.54
N ALA A 58 -5.51 -28.80 -13.75
CA ALA A 58 -5.26 -29.57 -14.96
C ALA A 58 -3.78 -29.61 -15.35
N GLU A 59 -3.03 -28.54 -15.13
CA GLU A 59 -1.60 -28.49 -15.40
C GLU A 59 -0.78 -29.15 -14.27
N ALA A 60 -1.30 -29.14 -13.04
CA ALA A 60 -0.67 -29.76 -11.88
C ALA A 60 -0.33 -31.25 -12.11
N VAL A 61 -1.23 -32.00 -12.75
CA VAL A 61 -1.00 -33.41 -13.08
C VAL A 61 0.07 -33.61 -14.19
N HIS A 62 0.46 -32.56 -14.87
CA HIS A 62 1.45 -32.58 -15.97
C HIS A 62 2.81 -31.98 -15.59
N GLY A 63 3.03 -31.70 -14.29
CA GLY A 63 4.36 -31.32 -13.79
C GLY A 63 4.40 -30.04 -12.96
N ASP A 64 3.34 -29.20 -12.95
CA ASP A 64 3.34 -27.93 -12.20
C ASP A 64 3.37 -28.14 -10.68
N LEU A 65 3.14 -29.37 -10.18
CA LEU A 65 3.43 -29.73 -8.79
C LEU A 65 4.91 -29.52 -8.42
N GLY A 66 5.80 -29.43 -9.38
CA GLY A 66 7.20 -29.07 -9.14
C GLY A 66 7.43 -27.62 -8.67
N MET A 67 6.43 -26.74 -8.79
CA MET A 67 6.49 -25.35 -8.29
C MET A 67 6.26 -25.21 -6.78
N ILE A 68 5.89 -26.30 -6.11
CA ILE A 68 5.41 -26.29 -4.72
C ILE A 68 6.25 -27.25 -3.87
N ASN A 69 6.26 -27.06 -2.55
CA ASN A 69 7.07 -27.86 -1.63
C ASN A 69 6.33 -28.13 -0.30
N ALA A 70 6.86 -29.04 0.52
CA ALA A 70 6.23 -29.55 1.74
C ALA A 70 5.89 -28.48 2.81
N ASN A 71 6.46 -27.29 2.75
CA ASN A 71 6.14 -26.21 3.67
C ASN A 71 4.96 -25.35 3.22
N ASP A 72 4.40 -25.63 2.04
CA ASP A 72 3.26 -24.93 1.49
C ASP A 72 1.95 -25.56 1.98
N VAL A 73 0.86 -24.79 1.96
CA VAL A 73 -0.50 -25.25 2.25
C VAL A 73 -1.32 -25.15 0.98
N ALA A 74 -2.02 -26.23 0.60
CA ALA A 74 -2.86 -26.26 -0.59
C ALA A 74 -4.33 -25.98 -0.28
N ILE A 75 -4.95 -25.02 -0.98
CA ILE A 75 -6.40 -24.79 -0.99
C ILE A 75 -6.94 -25.28 -2.33
N LEU A 76 -7.70 -26.39 -2.30
CA LEU A 76 -8.34 -26.99 -3.47
C LEU A 76 -9.79 -26.52 -3.57
N VAL A 77 -10.13 -25.86 -4.67
CA VAL A 77 -11.44 -25.22 -4.85
C VAL A 77 -12.25 -25.97 -5.92
N SER A 78 -13.37 -26.57 -5.50
CA SER A 78 -14.30 -27.24 -6.40
C SER A 78 -15.73 -27.20 -5.83
N ASN A 79 -16.64 -26.51 -6.50
CA ASN A 79 -18.03 -26.39 -6.02
C ASN A 79 -18.71 -27.77 -5.86
N SER A 80 -18.57 -28.68 -6.82
CA SER A 80 -19.11 -30.06 -6.70
C SER A 80 -18.31 -30.94 -5.75
N GLY A 81 -17.01 -30.63 -5.55
CA GLY A 81 -16.07 -31.48 -4.82
C GLY A 81 -15.77 -32.82 -5.49
N SER A 82 -16.16 -32.98 -6.76
CA SER A 82 -16.03 -34.25 -7.54
C SER A 82 -15.30 -34.04 -8.86
N THR A 83 -14.61 -32.91 -9.03
CA THR A 83 -13.83 -32.58 -10.24
C THR A 83 -12.62 -33.51 -10.32
N ASN A 84 -12.51 -34.32 -11.37
CA ASN A 84 -11.47 -35.35 -11.49
C ASN A 84 -10.05 -34.77 -11.42
N GLU A 85 -9.79 -33.64 -12.08
CA GLU A 85 -8.49 -32.98 -12.06
C GLU A 85 -8.06 -32.57 -10.65
N ILE A 86 -9.00 -32.15 -9.81
CA ILE A 86 -8.76 -31.85 -8.41
C ILE A 86 -8.53 -33.14 -7.60
N LEU A 87 -9.34 -34.17 -7.82
CA LEU A 87 -9.21 -35.43 -7.08
C LEU A 87 -7.90 -36.15 -7.37
N ASN A 88 -7.41 -36.06 -8.60
CA ASN A 88 -6.18 -36.72 -9.05
C ASN A 88 -4.91 -36.13 -8.41
N ILE A 89 -4.93 -34.91 -7.92
CA ILE A 89 -3.77 -34.29 -7.28
C ILE A 89 -3.71 -34.46 -5.78
N ILE A 90 -4.77 -34.96 -5.12
CA ILE A 90 -4.83 -35.11 -3.66
C ILE A 90 -3.75 -36.08 -3.15
N ASP A 91 -3.67 -37.29 -3.71
CA ASP A 91 -2.69 -38.29 -3.29
C ASP A 91 -1.23 -37.84 -3.55
N PRO A 92 -0.89 -37.26 -4.71
CA PRO A 92 0.39 -36.61 -4.92
C PRO A 92 0.72 -35.54 -3.88
N LEU A 93 -0.23 -34.66 -3.54
CA LEU A 93 -0.02 -33.61 -2.54
C LEU A 93 0.23 -34.21 -1.14
N HIS A 94 -0.54 -35.18 -0.70
CA HIS A 94 -0.31 -35.88 0.58
C HIS A 94 1.06 -36.56 0.62
N ARG A 95 1.49 -37.21 -0.48
CA ARG A 95 2.84 -37.83 -0.56
C ARG A 95 3.95 -36.81 -0.48
N LEU A 96 3.72 -35.58 -0.94
CA LEU A 96 4.66 -34.47 -0.84
C LEU A 96 4.63 -33.77 0.53
N GLY A 97 3.72 -34.19 1.43
CA GLY A 97 3.62 -33.70 2.81
C GLY A 97 2.78 -32.41 2.95
N PHE A 98 1.90 -32.12 1.99
CA PHE A 98 1.03 -30.94 2.06
C PHE A 98 -0.11 -31.09 3.05
N THR A 99 -0.43 -30.01 3.74
CA THR A 99 -1.74 -29.83 4.35
C THR A 99 -2.72 -29.34 3.28
N ILE A 100 -3.83 -30.07 3.13
CA ILE A 100 -4.85 -29.83 2.10
C ILE A 100 -6.11 -29.24 2.75
N ILE A 101 -6.55 -28.09 2.27
CA ILE A 101 -7.80 -27.44 2.63
C ILE A 101 -8.74 -27.55 1.43
N ALA A 102 -9.87 -28.20 1.59
CA ALA A 102 -10.95 -28.22 0.61
C ALA A 102 -11.84 -26.97 0.76
N MET A 103 -12.19 -26.33 -0.35
CA MET A 103 -13.24 -25.32 -0.40
C MET A 103 -14.31 -25.80 -1.39
N THR A 104 -15.45 -26.27 -0.87
CA THR A 104 -16.45 -26.97 -1.66
C THR A 104 -17.88 -26.63 -1.27
N GLY A 105 -18.81 -26.70 -2.22
CA GLY A 105 -20.25 -26.56 -1.98
C GLY A 105 -20.93 -27.84 -1.43
N ASN A 106 -20.22 -28.98 -1.45
CA ASN A 106 -20.72 -30.26 -0.97
C ASN A 106 -19.76 -30.91 0.03
N MET A 107 -20.11 -30.87 1.30
CA MET A 107 -19.28 -31.40 2.40
C MET A 107 -19.22 -32.93 2.43
N ASP A 108 -20.13 -33.63 1.73
CA ASP A 108 -20.11 -35.09 1.58
C ASP A 108 -19.32 -35.54 0.34
N SER A 109 -18.69 -34.59 -0.37
CA SER A 109 -17.93 -34.87 -1.59
C SER A 109 -16.60 -35.59 -1.32
N PRO A 110 -16.07 -36.32 -2.33
CA PRO A 110 -14.75 -36.94 -2.23
C PRO A 110 -13.62 -35.97 -1.88
N LEU A 111 -13.70 -34.73 -2.34
CA LEU A 111 -12.71 -33.67 -2.01
C LEU A 111 -12.77 -33.36 -0.50
N ALA A 112 -13.95 -33.10 0.04
CA ALA A 112 -14.10 -32.78 1.47
C ALA A 112 -13.66 -33.92 2.37
N GLN A 113 -13.96 -35.18 1.98
CA GLN A 113 -13.59 -36.37 2.75
C GLN A 113 -12.09 -36.70 2.75
N ARG A 114 -11.35 -36.25 1.71
CA ARG A 114 -9.95 -36.60 1.56
C ARG A 114 -9.01 -35.44 1.93
N ALA A 115 -9.52 -34.24 2.16
CA ALA A 115 -8.75 -33.10 2.62
C ALA A 115 -8.57 -33.16 4.16
N ASP A 116 -7.52 -32.50 4.66
CA ASP A 116 -7.27 -32.39 6.12
C ASP A 116 -8.26 -31.43 6.77
N TYR A 117 -8.69 -30.39 6.03
CA TYR A 117 -9.70 -29.42 6.45
C TYR A 117 -10.68 -29.16 5.31
N ALA A 118 -11.91 -28.81 5.64
CA ALA A 118 -12.92 -28.48 4.65
C ALA A 118 -13.74 -27.24 5.05
N LEU A 119 -13.92 -26.33 4.09
CA LEU A 119 -14.74 -25.13 4.20
C LEU A 119 -15.93 -25.22 3.27
N SER A 120 -17.13 -25.02 3.80
CA SER A 120 -18.36 -25.02 3.03
C SER A 120 -18.58 -23.68 2.34
N ILE A 121 -18.71 -23.73 1.01
CA ILE A 121 -19.16 -22.61 0.17
C ILE A 121 -20.54 -22.92 -0.43
N HIS A 122 -21.34 -23.71 0.28
CA HIS A 122 -22.65 -24.17 -0.20
C HIS A 122 -23.58 -23.00 -0.55
N VAL A 123 -24.24 -23.15 -1.69
CA VAL A 123 -25.33 -22.27 -2.14
C VAL A 123 -26.50 -23.13 -2.60
N ASP A 124 -27.73 -22.69 -2.32
CA ASP A 124 -28.92 -23.48 -2.68
C ASP A 124 -29.16 -23.47 -4.20
N THR A 125 -28.91 -22.31 -4.84
CA THR A 125 -29.15 -22.14 -6.28
C THR A 125 -28.19 -21.13 -6.89
N GLU A 126 -27.89 -21.34 -8.16
CA GLU A 126 -27.22 -20.32 -8.95
C GLU A 126 -28.20 -19.19 -9.32
N ALA A 127 -27.72 -17.94 -9.34
CA ALA A 127 -28.54 -16.77 -9.69
C ALA A 127 -28.85 -16.68 -11.19
N CYS A 128 -28.18 -17.47 -12.03
CA CYS A 128 -28.47 -17.46 -13.45
C CYS A 128 -29.87 -18.06 -13.73
N PRO A 129 -30.62 -17.53 -14.73
CA PRO A 129 -31.99 -17.95 -15.00
C PRO A 129 -32.14 -19.44 -15.30
N LEU A 130 -31.08 -20.09 -15.78
CA LEU A 130 -31.05 -21.53 -16.07
C LEU A 130 -30.52 -22.37 -14.92
N GLY A 131 -29.99 -21.76 -13.83
CA GLY A 131 -29.40 -22.45 -12.69
C GLY A 131 -28.09 -23.21 -13.02
N ILE A 132 -27.42 -22.89 -14.16
CA ILE A 132 -26.28 -23.67 -14.69
C ILE A 132 -24.96 -22.89 -14.59
N ALA A 133 -25.02 -21.60 -14.89
CA ALA A 133 -23.80 -20.78 -14.90
C ALA A 133 -23.33 -20.49 -13.46
N PRO A 134 -22.06 -20.73 -13.12
CA PRO A 134 -21.51 -20.42 -11.81
C PRO A 134 -21.59 -18.91 -11.53
N THR A 135 -22.44 -18.51 -10.61
CA THR A 135 -22.71 -17.13 -10.22
C THR A 135 -22.69 -16.99 -8.72
N THR A 136 -23.72 -17.51 -8.02
CA THR A 136 -23.79 -17.50 -6.56
C THR A 136 -22.65 -18.31 -5.94
N SER A 137 -22.34 -19.48 -6.50
CA SER A 137 -21.25 -20.34 -6.03
C SER A 137 -19.88 -19.66 -6.14
N THR A 138 -19.60 -19.00 -7.28
CA THR A 138 -18.33 -18.26 -7.45
C THR A 138 -18.24 -17.04 -6.55
N THR A 139 -19.35 -16.36 -6.30
CA THR A 139 -19.41 -15.23 -5.34
C THR A 139 -19.19 -15.73 -3.90
N ALA A 140 -19.80 -16.86 -3.52
CA ALA A 140 -19.59 -17.46 -2.20
C ALA A 140 -18.12 -17.91 -2.00
N THR A 141 -17.52 -18.50 -3.03
CA THR A 141 -16.10 -18.87 -3.01
C THR A 141 -15.21 -17.65 -2.79
N LEU A 142 -15.46 -16.59 -3.55
CA LEU A 142 -14.69 -15.34 -3.44
C LEU A 142 -14.83 -14.73 -2.04
N LEU A 143 -16.05 -14.66 -1.52
CA LEU A 143 -16.33 -14.09 -0.20
C LEU A 143 -15.64 -14.90 0.93
N MET A 144 -15.65 -16.24 0.83
CA MET A 144 -14.93 -17.10 1.77
C MET A 144 -13.42 -16.83 1.73
N GLY A 145 -12.85 -16.70 0.53
CA GLY A 145 -11.45 -16.35 0.36
C GLY A 145 -11.10 -14.96 0.91
N ASP A 146 -11.94 -13.95 0.67
CA ASP A 146 -11.73 -12.61 1.21
C ASP A 146 -11.88 -12.59 2.75
N ALA A 147 -12.77 -13.40 3.32
CA ALA A 147 -12.88 -13.57 4.77
C ALA A 147 -11.60 -14.15 5.40
N LEU A 148 -11.03 -15.21 4.80
CA LEU A 148 -9.74 -15.77 5.23
C LEU A 148 -8.62 -14.72 5.15
N MET A 149 -8.55 -13.99 4.04
CA MET A 149 -7.55 -12.94 3.82
C MET A 149 -7.64 -11.85 4.89
N VAL A 150 -8.85 -11.35 5.19
CA VAL A 150 -9.06 -10.30 6.21
C VAL A 150 -8.63 -10.78 7.60
N CYS A 151 -8.98 -12.03 7.99
CA CYS A 151 -8.53 -12.61 9.24
C CYS A 151 -6.99 -12.69 9.32
N LEU A 152 -6.33 -13.11 8.23
CA LEU A 152 -4.87 -13.18 8.18
C LEU A 152 -4.22 -11.80 8.25
N MET A 153 -4.79 -10.77 7.60
CA MET A 153 -4.32 -9.39 7.73
C MET A 153 -4.40 -8.91 9.19
N GLU A 154 -5.53 -9.16 9.86
CA GLU A 154 -5.72 -8.79 11.27
C GLU A 154 -4.69 -9.50 12.17
N MET A 155 -4.55 -10.82 12.05
CA MET A 155 -3.61 -11.61 12.85
C MET A 155 -2.14 -11.21 12.60
N ARG A 156 -1.78 -10.84 11.39
CA ARG A 156 -0.43 -10.35 11.02
C ARG A 156 -0.21 -8.88 11.35
N GLN A 157 -1.24 -8.16 11.82
CA GLN A 157 -1.21 -6.71 12.04
C GLN A 157 -0.76 -5.94 10.78
N PHE A 158 -1.24 -6.38 9.61
CA PHE A 158 -0.87 -5.82 8.31
C PHE A 158 -1.35 -4.36 8.19
N LYS A 159 -0.42 -3.45 7.89
CA LYS A 159 -0.65 -2.00 7.89
C LYS A 159 -0.63 -1.41 6.47
N ALA A 160 -1.01 -0.14 6.37
CA ALA A 160 -0.98 0.60 5.11
C ALA A 160 0.44 0.70 4.53
N GLU A 161 1.46 0.78 5.39
CA GLU A 161 2.87 0.80 5.00
C GLU A 161 3.28 -0.52 4.34
N ASP A 162 2.81 -1.65 4.88
CA ASP A 162 3.04 -2.98 4.30
C ASP A 162 2.35 -3.11 2.94
N PHE A 163 1.10 -2.62 2.84
CA PHE A 163 0.37 -2.59 1.57
C PHE A 163 1.10 -1.78 0.50
N ALA A 164 1.70 -0.65 0.89
CA ALA A 164 2.46 0.20 -0.02
C ALA A 164 3.68 -0.51 -0.61
N LEU A 165 4.35 -1.38 0.17
CA LEU A 165 5.50 -2.17 -0.29
C LEU A 165 5.11 -3.13 -1.43
N TYR A 166 3.92 -3.74 -1.35
CA TYR A 166 3.41 -4.63 -2.40
C TYR A 166 2.75 -3.89 -3.57
N HIS A 167 2.42 -2.58 -3.40
CA HIS A 167 1.77 -1.75 -4.42
C HIS A 167 2.53 -0.45 -4.69
N PRO A 168 3.84 -0.50 -5.01
CA PRO A 168 4.68 0.71 -5.13
C PRO A 168 4.23 1.66 -6.25
N GLY A 169 3.56 1.16 -7.27
CA GLY A 169 3.01 1.96 -8.37
C GLY A 169 1.61 2.53 -8.12
N GLY A 170 0.93 2.14 -7.05
CA GLY A 170 -0.38 2.67 -6.68
C GLY A 170 -0.29 4.05 -6.02
N ALA A 171 -1.40 4.81 -6.01
CA ALA A 171 -1.45 6.14 -5.37
C ALA A 171 -1.02 6.10 -3.89
N LEU A 172 -1.44 5.08 -3.14
CA LEU A 172 -1.05 4.89 -1.74
C LEU A 172 0.46 4.57 -1.62
N GLY A 173 1.00 3.72 -2.50
CA GLY A 173 2.42 3.37 -2.52
C GLY A 173 3.29 4.59 -2.80
N ARG A 174 2.95 5.37 -3.82
CA ARG A 174 3.66 6.63 -4.12
C ARG A 174 3.65 7.60 -2.93
N LYS A 175 2.48 7.78 -2.30
CA LYS A 175 2.33 8.69 -1.16
C LYS A 175 3.13 8.24 0.07
N LEU A 176 3.14 6.95 0.39
CA LEU A 176 3.80 6.40 1.60
C LEU A 176 5.30 6.14 1.38
N LEU A 177 5.71 5.77 0.16
CA LEU A 177 7.10 5.45 -0.17
C LEU A 177 7.81 6.57 -0.95
N GLY A 178 7.10 7.63 -1.30
CA GLY A 178 7.65 8.78 -2.01
C GLY A 178 8.70 9.50 -1.16
N ARG A 179 9.80 9.91 -1.82
CA ARG A 179 10.88 10.68 -1.17
C ARG A 179 10.83 12.13 -1.58
N VAL A 180 11.30 13.00 -0.69
CA VAL A 180 11.32 14.46 -0.83
C VAL A 180 11.99 14.88 -2.15
N HIS A 181 13.13 14.27 -2.51
CA HIS A 181 13.88 14.65 -3.74
C HIS A 181 13.09 14.43 -5.04
N ARG A 182 12.05 13.59 -5.03
CA ARG A 182 11.23 13.32 -6.23
C ARG A 182 10.23 14.43 -6.55
N VAL A 183 9.93 15.27 -5.57
CA VAL A 183 8.87 16.28 -5.69
C VAL A 183 9.35 17.69 -5.32
N MET A 184 10.51 17.84 -4.68
CA MET A 184 11.07 19.14 -4.35
C MET A 184 11.39 19.92 -5.63
N THR A 185 11.32 21.25 -5.54
CA THR A 185 11.95 22.13 -6.53
C THR A 185 13.38 22.42 -6.13
N THR A 186 14.30 22.43 -7.10
CA THR A 186 15.71 22.83 -6.91
C THR A 186 15.92 24.32 -7.20
N ASP A 187 14.94 24.98 -7.77
CA ASP A 187 14.94 26.43 -8.01
C ASP A 187 14.52 27.17 -6.73
N VAL A 188 15.45 27.26 -5.79
CA VAL A 188 15.24 27.88 -4.47
C VAL A 188 15.15 29.40 -4.61
N PRO A 189 14.03 30.05 -4.19
CA PRO A 189 13.94 31.51 -4.12
C PRO A 189 14.96 32.04 -3.13
N ARG A 190 15.74 33.07 -3.54
CA ARG A 190 16.87 33.62 -2.75
C ARG A 190 16.95 35.11 -2.82
N VAL A 191 17.10 35.74 -1.67
CA VAL A 191 17.42 37.18 -1.56
C VAL A 191 18.57 37.37 -0.58
N THR A 192 19.27 38.51 -0.67
CA THR A 192 20.24 38.92 0.34
C THR A 192 19.54 39.60 1.52
N ALA A 193 20.21 39.67 2.67
CA ALA A 193 19.67 40.30 3.87
C ALA A 193 19.35 41.80 3.69
N ASP A 194 20.06 42.47 2.82
CA ASP A 194 19.89 43.88 2.47
C ASP A 194 18.90 44.11 1.30
N ALA A 195 18.36 43.08 0.70
CA ALA A 195 17.37 43.19 -0.36
C ALA A 195 16.15 44.01 0.09
N SER A 196 15.66 44.86 -0.81
CA SER A 196 14.50 45.70 -0.50
C SER A 196 13.22 44.88 -0.37
N PHE A 197 12.22 45.39 0.36
CA PHE A 197 10.90 44.76 0.46
C PHE A 197 10.30 44.44 -0.92
N ARG A 198 10.49 45.32 -1.90
CA ARG A 198 10.02 45.13 -3.27
C ARG A 198 10.70 43.92 -3.92
N ASP A 199 12.02 43.79 -3.79
CA ASP A 199 12.77 42.69 -4.39
C ASP A 199 12.36 41.34 -3.76
N VAL A 200 12.12 41.31 -2.44
CA VAL A 200 11.59 40.16 -1.75
C VAL A 200 10.23 39.72 -2.33
N VAL A 201 9.30 40.68 -2.50
CA VAL A 201 7.95 40.37 -3.04
C VAL A 201 8.05 39.92 -4.50
N CYS A 202 8.92 40.54 -5.30
CA CYS A 202 9.14 40.13 -6.69
C CYS A 202 9.66 38.68 -6.76
N GLU A 203 10.72 38.35 -6.01
CA GLU A 203 11.29 37.01 -5.98
C GLU A 203 10.26 35.94 -5.55
N MET A 204 9.48 36.22 -4.50
CA MET A 204 8.42 35.33 -4.05
C MET A 204 7.32 35.13 -5.09
N SER A 205 6.95 36.19 -5.81
CA SER A 205 5.92 36.17 -6.87
C SER A 205 6.41 35.40 -8.09
N ASP A 206 7.64 35.59 -8.52
CA ASP A 206 8.20 34.94 -9.70
C ASP A 206 8.37 33.42 -9.52
N LYS A 207 8.68 33.00 -8.31
CA LYS A 207 8.90 31.59 -7.98
C LYS A 207 7.62 30.83 -7.55
N HIS A 208 6.53 31.54 -7.25
CA HIS A 208 5.22 30.97 -6.88
C HIS A 208 5.22 30.00 -5.68
N LEU A 209 6.20 30.12 -4.78
CA LEU A 209 6.31 29.23 -3.61
C LEU A 209 5.80 29.85 -2.31
N GLY A 210 5.36 31.13 -2.34
CA GLY A 210 4.88 31.85 -1.16
C GLY A 210 5.96 32.06 -0.08
N MET A 211 7.24 31.91 -0.46
CA MET A 211 8.38 32.08 0.44
C MET A 211 9.67 32.40 -0.32
N THR A 212 10.65 32.95 0.39
CA THR A 212 12.04 33.07 -0.08
C THR A 212 13.02 32.83 1.06
N MET A 213 14.21 32.34 0.75
CA MET A 213 15.31 32.15 1.70
C MET A 213 16.20 33.40 1.70
N VAL A 214 16.63 33.82 2.87
CA VAL A 214 17.48 34.98 3.06
C VAL A 214 18.92 34.55 3.34
N TYR A 215 19.87 35.14 2.58
CA TYR A 215 21.29 34.82 2.67
C TYR A 215 22.11 36.05 3.05
N ASP A 216 23.29 35.83 3.66
CA ASP A 216 24.24 36.89 3.92
C ASP A 216 24.81 37.47 2.63
N HIS A 217 25.08 36.61 1.63
CA HIS A 217 25.47 37.00 0.27
C HIS A 217 25.09 35.91 -0.74
N LEU A 218 24.99 36.25 -2.02
CA LEU A 218 24.72 35.32 -3.11
C LEU A 218 25.94 35.27 -4.04
N PRO A 219 26.20 34.09 -4.71
CA PRO A 219 25.34 32.88 -4.75
C PRO A 219 25.66 31.85 -3.69
N GLN A 220 26.71 31.95 -2.87
CA GLN A 220 27.24 30.90 -2.00
C GLN A 220 27.30 31.30 -0.51
N GLY A 221 26.41 32.17 -0.06
CA GLY A 221 26.33 32.61 1.33
C GLY A 221 25.66 31.63 2.27
N ASN A 222 25.73 31.97 3.57
CA ASN A 222 25.00 31.25 4.59
C ASN A 222 23.53 31.66 4.59
N CYS A 223 22.64 30.70 4.74
CA CYS A 223 21.21 30.97 4.90
C CYS A 223 20.95 31.54 6.31
N LEU A 224 20.44 32.76 6.38
CA LEU A 224 20.13 33.47 7.64
C LEU A 224 18.70 33.22 8.12
N GLY A 225 17.77 32.98 7.21
CA GLY A 225 16.35 32.81 7.57
C GLY A 225 15.44 32.62 6.38
N ILE A 226 14.16 32.72 6.62
CA ILE A 226 13.08 32.57 5.65
C ILE A 226 12.12 33.75 5.74
N ILE A 227 11.53 34.15 4.63
CA ILE A 227 10.40 35.08 4.56
C ILE A 227 9.25 34.33 3.89
N THR A 228 8.07 34.39 4.49
CA THR A 228 6.84 33.76 3.98
C THR A 228 5.77 34.84 3.71
N ASP A 229 4.67 34.47 3.03
CA ASP A 229 3.51 35.36 2.85
C ASP A 229 2.97 35.90 4.19
N GLY A 230 3.09 35.12 5.26
CA GLY A 230 2.73 35.56 6.61
C GLY A 230 3.63 36.69 7.12
N ASP A 231 4.93 36.62 6.82
CA ASP A 231 5.88 37.65 7.20
C ASP A 231 5.64 38.95 6.41
N ILE A 232 5.36 38.82 5.11
CA ILE A 232 4.98 39.95 4.26
C ILE A 232 3.73 40.67 4.81
N ARG A 233 2.67 39.92 5.15
CA ARG A 233 1.45 40.52 5.70
C ARG A 233 1.71 41.22 7.04
N ARG A 234 2.53 40.63 7.93
CA ARG A 234 2.92 41.26 9.20
C ARG A 234 3.76 42.50 8.99
N ALA A 235 4.67 42.47 8.02
CA ALA A 235 5.48 43.63 7.67
C ALA A 235 4.63 44.83 7.19
N ILE A 236 3.66 44.59 6.30
CA ILE A 236 2.71 45.62 5.84
C ILE A 236 1.92 46.24 7.01
N GLN A 237 1.54 45.45 8.00
CA GLN A 237 0.81 45.95 9.16
C GLN A 237 1.70 46.74 10.13
N LYS A 238 2.98 46.37 10.25
CA LYS A 238 3.90 46.92 11.26
C LYS A 238 4.65 48.17 10.78
N TYR A 239 5.02 48.18 9.50
CA TYR A 239 5.88 49.21 8.94
C TYR A 239 5.10 50.09 7.96
N ASN A 240 5.13 51.41 8.22
CA ASN A 240 4.60 52.43 7.28
C ASN A 240 5.62 52.85 6.25
N ASP A 241 6.85 52.33 6.32
CA ASP A 241 8.00 52.75 5.49
C ASP A 241 8.33 51.68 4.45
N VAL A 242 8.69 52.15 3.25
CA VAL A 242 9.15 51.33 2.11
C VAL A 242 10.65 50.99 2.16
N HIS A 243 11.38 51.46 3.18
CA HIS A 243 12.82 51.24 3.32
C HIS A 243 13.21 50.03 4.18
N ILE A 244 12.29 49.14 4.45
CA ILE A 244 12.58 47.89 5.15
C ILE A 244 13.29 46.87 4.27
N THR A 245 14.22 46.14 4.87
CA THR A 245 15.02 45.12 4.20
C THR A 245 14.53 43.69 4.50
N ALA A 246 15.03 42.70 3.80
CA ALA A 246 14.78 41.31 4.05
C ALA A 246 15.15 40.90 5.50
N ALA A 247 16.26 41.46 6.02
CA ALA A 247 16.69 41.19 7.41
C ALA A 247 15.69 41.68 8.45
N ASP A 248 14.93 42.76 8.19
CA ASP A 248 13.97 43.34 9.13
C ASP A 248 12.71 42.49 9.30
N ILE A 249 12.39 41.66 8.31
CA ILE A 249 11.13 40.89 8.22
C ILE A 249 11.33 39.39 8.22
N MET A 250 12.55 38.89 8.05
CA MET A 250 12.82 37.45 8.03
C MET A 250 12.57 36.76 9.39
N THR A 251 12.17 35.51 9.36
CA THR A 251 12.19 34.60 10.48
C THR A 251 13.53 33.84 10.48
N PRO A 252 14.42 34.01 11.49
CA PRO A 252 15.74 33.36 11.52
C PRO A 252 15.70 31.84 11.62
N SER A 253 14.60 31.30 12.16
CA SER A 253 14.44 29.86 12.35
C SER A 253 13.53 29.29 11.29
N TYR A 254 14.02 28.36 10.48
CA TYR A 254 13.25 27.63 9.49
C TYR A 254 13.36 26.12 9.70
N LYS A 255 12.36 25.39 9.24
CA LYS A 255 12.36 23.92 9.29
C LYS A 255 12.97 23.34 8.02
N ARG A 256 13.70 22.26 8.17
CA ARG A 256 14.38 21.57 7.08
C ARG A 256 14.19 20.07 7.16
N ILE A 257 14.36 19.42 6.02
CA ILE A 257 14.25 17.98 5.85
C ILE A 257 15.32 17.48 4.89
N ALA A 258 15.82 16.26 5.11
CA ALA A 258 16.78 15.64 4.20
C ALA A 258 16.07 15.20 2.89
N LYS A 259 16.78 15.29 1.76
CA LYS A 259 16.24 14.91 0.44
C LYS A 259 15.77 13.44 0.36
N GLU A 260 16.37 12.55 1.15
CA GLU A 260 16.03 11.13 1.20
C GLU A 260 14.90 10.79 2.18
N ALA A 261 14.39 11.76 2.94
CA ALA A 261 13.25 11.55 3.84
C ALA A 261 11.97 11.23 3.05
N LEU A 262 11.03 10.58 3.72
CA LEU A 262 9.73 10.26 3.13
C LEU A 262 8.83 11.49 3.04
N LEU A 263 7.89 11.49 2.11
CA LEU A 263 6.88 12.55 1.99
C LEU A 263 5.97 12.60 3.22
N THR A 264 5.74 11.46 3.85
CA THR A 264 5.00 11.36 5.12
C THR A 264 5.70 12.09 6.27
N ASP A 265 7.04 12.03 6.32
CA ASP A 265 7.82 12.77 7.33
C ASP A 265 7.72 14.28 7.08
N ALA A 266 7.77 14.70 5.81
CA ALA A 266 7.59 16.09 5.44
C ALA A 266 6.22 16.62 5.88
N LEU A 267 5.13 15.87 5.62
CA LEU A 267 3.78 16.21 6.04
C LEU A 267 3.67 16.29 7.57
N ALA A 268 4.26 15.34 8.30
CA ALA A 268 4.24 15.35 9.76
C ALA A 268 4.94 16.60 10.35
N ILE A 269 6.07 17.02 9.77
CA ILE A 269 6.75 18.25 10.16
C ILE A 269 5.88 19.47 9.82
N MET A 270 5.29 19.52 8.62
CA MET A 270 4.42 20.62 8.20
C MET A 270 3.21 20.78 9.13
N ASP A 271 2.56 19.68 9.50
CA ASP A 271 1.41 19.65 10.40
C ASP A 271 1.82 20.08 11.83
N THR A 272 2.88 19.49 12.38
CA THR A 272 3.38 19.78 13.74
C THR A 272 3.69 21.26 13.96
N TYR A 273 4.27 21.92 12.93
CA TYR A 273 4.68 23.31 13.03
C TYR A 273 3.73 24.29 12.32
N ASN A 274 2.61 23.78 11.79
CA ASN A 274 1.61 24.55 11.04
C ASN A 274 2.22 25.42 9.94
N ILE A 275 3.07 24.76 9.10
CA ILE A 275 3.77 25.38 7.97
C ILE A 275 3.47 24.59 6.69
N THR A 276 3.60 25.23 5.53
CA THR A 276 3.29 24.64 4.23
C THR A 276 4.51 24.34 3.37
N THR A 277 5.70 24.74 3.84
CA THR A 277 6.96 24.59 3.10
C THR A 277 8.10 24.19 4.02
N LEU A 278 9.06 23.42 3.49
CA LEU A 278 10.28 23.02 4.18
C LEU A 278 11.48 23.27 3.25
N ALA A 279 12.57 23.73 3.83
CA ALA A 279 13.86 23.74 3.16
C ALA A 279 14.42 22.31 3.07
N VAL A 280 14.95 21.92 1.91
CA VAL A 280 15.52 20.59 1.69
C VAL A 280 17.05 20.67 1.72
N THR A 281 17.66 19.77 2.44
CA THR A 281 19.11 19.63 2.59
C THR A 281 19.60 18.27 2.10
N GLU A 282 20.88 18.14 1.82
CA GLU A 282 21.48 16.88 1.37
C GLU A 282 21.31 15.79 2.44
N THR A 283 21.59 16.12 3.70
CA THR A 283 21.45 15.25 4.87
C THR A 283 20.80 16.00 6.03
N THR A 284 20.41 15.31 7.08
CA THR A 284 19.84 15.94 8.30
C THR A 284 20.80 16.90 9.01
N THR A 285 22.10 16.72 8.82
CA THR A 285 23.17 17.57 9.43
C THR A 285 23.65 18.69 8.53
N SER A 286 23.36 18.62 7.21
CA SER A 286 23.74 19.67 6.27
C SER A 286 22.96 20.96 6.54
N THR A 287 23.64 22.11 6.34
CA THR A 287 23.05 23.45 6.39
C THR A 287 22.72 24.00 5.01
N ASP A 288 23.33 23.42 3.95
CA ASP A 288 23.14 23.87 2.59
C ASP A 288 21.76 23.50 2.06
N ILE A 289 21.02 24.48 1.60
CA ILE A 289 19.67 24.29 1.06
C ILE A 289 19.79 23.98 -0.44
N ILE A 290 19.38 22.77 -0.80
CA ILE A 290 19.42 22.24 -2.17
C ILE A 290 18.07 22.27 -2.88
N GLY A 291 17.00 22.56 -2.14
CA GLY A 291 15.65 22.60 -2.68
C GLY A 291 14.62 23.10 -1.67
N ILE A 292 13.39 23.23 -2.14
CA ILE A 292 12.21 23.53 -1.33
C ILE A 292 11.13 22.49 -1.64
N ILE A 293 10.45 22.00 -0.62
CA ILE A 293 9.25 21.20 -0.77
C ILE A 293 8.05 21.94 -0.17
N SER A 294 6.95 22.00 -0.91
CA SER A 294 5.68 22.54 -0.45
C SER A 294 4.62 21.44 -0.30
N ILE A 295 3.59 21.71 0.48
CA ILE A 295 2.45 20.80 0.62
C ILE A 295 1.77 20.54 -0.72
N HIS A 296 1.74 21.51 -1.63
CA HIS A 296 1.18 21.38 -2.98
C HIS A 296 1.97 20.38 -3.82
N HIS A 297 3.31 20.40 -3.74
CA HIS A 297 4.15 19.40 -4.42
C HIS A 297 3.83 17.98 -3.97
N ILE A 298 3.46 17.78 -2.69
CA ILE A 298 3.10 16.45 -2.15
C ILE A 298 1.71 16.03 -2.57
N ILE A 299 0.74 16.96 -2.57
CA ILE A 299 -0.65 16.69 -2.96
C ILE A 299 -0.75 16.36 -4.46
N ASP A 300 0.00 17.09 -5.30
CA ASP A 300 -0.01 16.92 -6.75
C ASP A 300 0.85 15.74 -7.23
N PHE A 301 1.58 15.09 -6.32
CA PHE A 301 2.39 13.89 -6.61
C PHE A 301 1.49 12.66 -6.75
N ASN A 302 0.93 12.46 -7.95
CA ASN A 302 0.05 11.34 -8.33
C ASN A 302 0.76 10.31 -9.21
#